data_42b6f0c807b8526375cf54bf3968feed
#
_entry.id   42b6f0c807b8526375cf54bf3968feed
#
_cell.length_a   1.000
_cell.length_b   1.000
_cell.length_c   1.000
_cell.angle_alpha   90.00
_cell.angle_beta   90.00
_cell.angle_gamma   90.00
#
_symmetry.space_group_name_H-M   'P 1'
#
loop_
_entity.id
_entity.type
_entity.pdbx_description
1 polymer ?
#
loop_
_entity_poly.entity_id
_entity_poly.type
_entity_poly.pdbx_seq_one_letter_code
_entity_poly.pdbx_strand_id
1 'polypeptide(L)'
;LLRKAFLKMDNYVDDLSGHISASSNKAIKHLPIGMIVLDEDNHIEWMNQFMTEHVETNVISENVNEVFPNILKQLEKVQEVEIEHNNYHYHVRYSENEHCLYFFDITESVHTNELYEDSKPIIATLFLDNYDEITQNMNDTQRSEINSMVTRVISRWAQEYNIYFKRYNSDQFVAYLNQKILAELEDSNFEILSQLREKSVGYRAQLTLSIGVGEGTENLIDLGDLSQSGLDLALGRGGDQVAIKNMNGNVRFYGGKTDPMEKRTRVRARVISHALKDILTEGDKVIIMGHKLSLIHI
;
A
#
# COMPACT_ATOMS: atom_id res chain seq x y z
N LEU A 1 -31.11 -54.68 -48.65
CA LEU A 1 -31.00 -54.59 -47.23
C LEU A 1 -29.73 -53.79 -46.83
N LEU A 2 -28.55 -54.12 -47.29
CA LEU A 2 -27.27 -53.47 -47.01
C LEU A 2 -27.27 -51.94 -47.32
N ARG A 3 -27.79 -51.56 -48.53
CA ARG A 3 -27.85 -50.13 -48.92
C ARG A 3 -28.74 -49.25 -48.02
N LYS A 4 -29.82 -49.85 -47.49
CA LYS A 4 -30.67 -49.13 -46.49
C LYS A 4 -30.01 -49.02 -45.11
N ALA A 5 -29.18 -49.99 -44.74
CA ALA A 5 -28.41 -49.93 -43.50
C ALA A 5 -27.28 -48.88 -43.59
N PHE A 6 -26.58 -48.81 -44.72
CA PHE A 6 -25.57 -47.72 -44.92
C PHE A 6 -26.16 -46.34 -44.92
N LEU A 7 -27.28 -46.08 -45.60
CA LEU A 7 -27.96 -44.82 -45.62
C LEU A 7 -28.47 -44.40 -44.20
N LYS A 8 -28.87 -45.36 -43.39
CA LYS A 8 -29.25 -45.08 -42.00
C LYS A 8 -28.02 -44.75 -41.12
N MET A 9 -26.89 -45.38 -41.39
CA MET A 9 -25.66 -45.14 -40.66
C MET A 9 -25.04 -43.77 -41.01
N ASP A 10 -25.04 -43.41 -42.32
CA ASP A 10 -24.61 -42.10 -42.78
C ASP A 10 -25.46 -41.00 -42.18
N ASN A 11 -26.79 -41.10 -42.21
CA ASN A 11 -27.68 -40.13 -41.59
C ASN A 11 -27.50 -40.04 -40.04
N TYR A 12 -27.19 -41.17 -39.39
CA TYR A 12 -26.92 -41.17 -37.94
C TYR A 12 -25.58 -40.51 -37.61
N VAL A 13 -24.54 -40.72 -38.42
CA VAL A 13 -23.23 -40.10 -38.28
C VAL A 13 -23.34 -38.59 -38.53
N ASP A 14 -24.08 -38.17 -39.56
CA ASP A 14 -24.32 -36.74 -39.85
C ASP A 14 -25.12 -36.07 -38.73
N ASP A 15 -26.16 -36.71 -38.20
CA ASP A 15 -26.98 -36.20 -37.12
C ASP A 15 -26.17 -36.12 -35.81
N LEU A 16 -25.37 -37.14 -35.52
CA LEU A 16 -24.46 -37.14 -34.36
C LEU A 16 -23.38 -36.06 -34.47
N SER A 17 -22.79 -35.92 -35.66
CA SER A 17 -21.80 -34.86 -35.95
C SER A 17 -22.42 -33.47 -35.80
N GLY A 18 -23.65 -33.27 -36.29
CA GLY A 18 -24.41 -32.05 -36.12
C GLY A 18 -24.74 -31.75 -34.67
N HIS A 19 -25.13 -32.77 -33.89
CA HIS A 19 -25.37 -32.61 -32.45
C HIS A 19 -24.11 -32.28 -31.64
N ILE A 20 -22.99 -32.93 -31.98
CA ILE A 20 -21.67 -32.65 -31.34
C ILE A 20 -21.23 -31.23 -31.67
N SER A 21 -21.31 -30.82 -32.93
CA SER A 21 -20.96 -29.48 -33.39
C SER A 21 -21.83 -28.39 -32.72
N ALA A 22 -23.15 -28.62 -32.68
CA ALA A 22 -24.08 -27.69 -32.02
C ALA A 22 -23.84 -27.57 -30.52
N SER A 23 -23.55 -28.69 -29.84
CA SER A 23 -23.24 -28.71 -28.42
C SER A 23 -21.89 -28.05 -28.11
N SER A 24 -20.88 -28.29 -28.94
CA SER A 24 -19.56 -27.67 -28.84
C SER A 24 -19.64 -26.17 -29.09
N ASN A 25 -20.33 -25.73 -30.14
CA ASN A 25 -20.55 -24.30 -30.39
C ASN A 25 -21.32 -23.59 -29.27
N LYS A 26 -22.30 -24.27 -28.67
CA LYS A 26 -23.03 -23.73 -27.53
C LYS A 26 -22.14 -23.63 -26.29
N ALA A 27 -21.30 -24.63 -26.04
CA ALA A 27 -20.36 -24.62 -24.94
C ALA A 27 -19.31 -23.51 -25.12
N ILE A 28 -18.71 -23.36 -26.30
CA ILE A 28 -17.73 -22.32 -26.62
C ILE A 28 -18.31 -20.91 -26.45
N LYS A 29 -19.59 -20.71 -26.86
CA LYS A 29 -20.27 -19.44 -26.72
C LYS A 29 -20.42 -18.97 -25.27
N HIS A 30 -20.58 -19.90 -24.33
CA HIS A 30 -20.83 -19.60 -22.92
C HIS A 30 -19.62 -19.86 -22.02
N LEU A 31 -18.44 -20.15 -22.60
CA LEU A 31 -17.22 -20.21 -21.80
C LEU A 31 -16.90 -18.82 -21.21
N PRO A 32 -16.55 -18.73 -19.92
CA PRO A 32 -16.10 -17.49 -19.29
C PRO A 32 -14.63 -17.19 -19.64
N ILE A 33 -14.25 -17.43 -20.89
CA ILE A 33 -12.92 -17.22 -21.46
C ILE A 33 -13.12 -16.57 -22.81
N GLY A 34 -12.44 -15.46 -23.04
CA GLY A 34 -12.43 -14.79 -24.33
C GLY A 34 -11.61 -15.56 -25.33
N MET A 35 -12.14 -15.68 -26.54
CA MET A 35 -11.45 -16.32 -27.67
C MET A 35 -11.54 -15.42 -28.89
N ILE A 36 -10.39 -15.15 -29.52
CA ILE A 36 -10.28 -14.43 -30.79
C ILE A 36 -9.45 -15.28 -31.74
N VAL A 37 -10.02 -15.63 -32.89
CA VAL A 37 -9.33 -16.34 -33.96
C VAL A 37 -8.85 -15.31 -34.99
N LEU A 38 -7.59 -15.43 -35.39
CA LEU A 38 -6.94 -14.55 -36.35
C LEU A 38 -6.73 -15.27 -37.71
N ASP A 39 -6.79 -14.51 -38.81
CA ASP A 39 -6.32 -14.94 -40.09
C ASP A 39 -4.79 -14.89 -40.24
N GLU A 40 -4.25 -15.25 -41.42
CA GLU A 40 -2.80 -15.25 -41.69
C GLU A 40 -2.17 -13.83 -41.64
N ASP A 41 -2.98 -12.78 -41.80
CA ASP A 41 -2.56 -11.36 -41.77
C ASP A 41 -2.82 -10.70 -40.40
N ASN A 42 -3.18 -11.48 -39.38
CA ASN A 42 -3.51 -11.06 -38.02
C ASN A 42 -4.77 -10.17 -37.91
N HIS A 43 -5.73 -10.31 -38.84
CA HIS A 43 -7.05 -9.71 -38.70
C HIS A 43 -7.96 -10.66 -37.91
N ILE A 44 -8.89 -10.08 -37.17
CA ILE A 44 -9.87 -10.80 -36.36
C ILE A 44 -10.89 -11.47 -37.30
N GLU A 45 -10.80 -12.78 -37.44
CA GLU A 45 -11.75 -13.57 -38.24
C GLU A 45 -13.00 -13.91 -37.44
N TRP A 46 -12.83 -14.24 -36.18
CA TRP A 46 -13.94 -14.64 -35.30
C TRP A 46 -13.61 -14.37 -33.84
N MET A 47 -14.67 -14.13 -33.04
CA MET A 47 -14.60 -14.07 -31.60
C MET A 47 -15.83 -14.73 -30.95
N ASN A 48 -15.67 -15.25 -29.74
CA ASN A 48 -16.78 -15.81 -29.02
C ASN A 48 -17.67 -14.71 -28.39
N GLN A 49 -18.82 -15.11 -27.82
CA GLN A 49 -19.76 -14.18 -27.21
C GLN A 49 -19.14 -13.38 -26.06
N PHE A 50 -18.27 -14.01 -25.24
CA PHE A 50 -17.56 -13.34 -24.17
C PHE A 50 -16.80 -12.11 -24.68
N MET A 51 -15.97 -12.26 -25.71
CA MET A 51 -15.23 -11.12 -26.29
C MET A 51 -16.13 -10.11 -26.96
N THR A 52 -17.22 -10.54 -27.61
CA THR A 52 -18.19 -9.61 -28.22
C THR A 52 -18.85 -8.69 -27.18
N GLU A 53 -19.03 -9.16 -25.95
CA GLU A 53 -19.62 -8.38 -24.86
C GLU A 53 -18.62 -7.44 -24.18
N HIS A 54 -17.30 -7.72 -24.30
CA HIS A 54 -16.23 -6.97 -23.65
C HIS A 54 -15.47 -6.02 -24.59
N VAL A 55 -15.60 -6.20 -25.91
CA VAL A 55 -15.05 -5.31 -26.94
C VAL A 55 -16.19 -4.47 -27.53
N GLU A 56 -16.13 -3.14 -27.36
CA GLU A 56 -17.27 -2.22 -27.58
C GLU A 56 -17.77 -2.12 -29.02
N THR A 57 -17.07 -2.66 -30.01
CA THR A 57 -17.39 -2.45 -31.43
C THR A 57 -17.25 -3.73 -32.24
N ASN A 58 -17.85 -3.70 -33.46
CA ASN A 58 -17.62 -4.77 -34.40
C ASN A 58 -16.20 -4.66 -34.99
N VAL A 59 -15.26 -5.37 -34.35
CA VAL A 59 -13.84 -5.40 -34.72
C VAL A 59 -13.49 -6.57 -35.66
N ILE A 60 -14.49 -7.27 -36.17
CA ILE A 60 -14.28 -8.31 -37.17
C ILE A 60 -13.65 -7.71 -38.43
N SER A 61 -12.61 -8.33 -38.93
CA SER A 61 -11.74 -7.90 -40.03
C SER A 61 -10.79 -6.73 -39.70
N GLU A 62 -10.73 -6.26 -38.45
CA GLU A 62 -9.69 -5.31 -37.99
C GLU A 62 -8.41 -6.07 -37.62
N ASN A 63 -7.24 -5.41 -37.77
CA ASN A 63 -5.99 -5.99 -37.27
C ASN A 63 -5.99 -6.01 -35.74
N VAL A 64 -5.66 -7.14 -35.17
CA VAL A 64 -5.69 -7.33 -33.71
C VAL A 64 -4.80 -6.35 -32.93
N ASN A 65 -3.71 -5.86 -33.54
CA ASN A 65 -2.84 -4.85 -32.92
C ASN A 65 -3.44 -3.44 -32.91
N GLU A 66 -4.51 -3.18 -33.70
CA GLU A 66 -5.26 -1.92 -33.63
C GLU A 66 -6.24 -1.93 -32.46
N VAL A 67 -6.82 -3.10 -32.15
CA VAL A 67 -7.74 -3.30 -31.02
C VAL A 67 -6.96 -3.46 -29.71
N PHE A 68 -5.90 -4.26 -29.72
CA PHE A 68 -5.02 -4.52 -28.57
C PHE A 68 -3.58 -4.14 -28.92
N PRO A 69 -3.13 -2.91 -28.63
CA PRO A 69 -1.86 -2.38 -29.13
C PRO A 69 -0.65 -3.26 -28.79
N ASN A 70 0.06 -3.69 -29.83
CA ASN A 70 1.29 -4.48 -29.74
C ASN A 70 1.15 -5.86 -29.05
N ILE A 71 -0.04 -6.43 -28.95
CA ILE A 71 -0.28 -7.67 -28.22
C ILE A 71 0.55 -8.83 -28.76
N LEU A 72 0.56 -9.05 -30.08
CA LEU A 72 1.32 -10.13 -30.71
C LEU A 72 2.83 -9.97 -30.49
N LYS A 73 3.36 -8.74 -30.63
CA LYS A 73 4.77 -8.46 -30.38
C LYS A 73 5.21 -8.67 -28.92
N GLN A 74 4.29 -8.52 -27.99
CA GLN A 74 4.54 -8.85 -26.58
C GLN A 74 4.55 -10.36 -26.38
N LEU A 75 3.58 -11.07 -26.99
CA LEU A 75 3.45 -12.52 -26.91
C LEU A 75 4.56 -13.30 -27.66
N GLU A 76 5.22 -12.69 -28.66
CA GLU A 76 6.44 -13.26 -29.28
C GLU A 76 7.61 -13.38 -28.27
N LYS A 77 7.65 -12.53 -27.26
CA LYS A 77 8.73 -12.49 -26.26
C LYS A 77 8.43 -13.33 -25.02
N VAL A 78 7.15 -13.40 -24.66
CA VAL A 78 6.66 -14.11 -23.48
C VAL A 78 5.42 -14.89 -23.88
N GLN A 79 5.23 -16.07 -23.28
CA GLN A 79 4.10 -16.94 -23.65
C GLN A 79 2.74 -16.37 -23.23
N GLU A 80 2.72 -15.47 -22.26
CA GLU A 80 1.53 -14.93 -21.62
C GLU A 80 1.79 -13.47 -21.28
N VAL A 81 0.77 -12.61 -21.41
CA VAL A 81 0.83 -11.18 -21.12
C VAL A 81 -0.42 -10.73 -20.39
N GLU A 82 -0.26 -9.82 -19.45
CA GLU A 82 -1.38 -9.14 -18.81
C GLU A 82 -1.64 -7.81 -19.51
N ILE A 83 -2.90 -7.56 -19.85
CA ILE A 83 -3.34 -6.31 -20.49
C ILE A 83 -4.58 -5.76 -19.79
N GLU A 84 -4.74 -4.45 -19.87
CA GLU A 84 -5.98 -3.76 -19.52
C GLU A 84 -6.69 -3.30 -20.80
N HIS A 85 -7.98 -3.56 -20.92
CA HIS A 85 -8.83 -3.10 -22.00
C HIS A 85 -10.26 -2.88 -21.50
N ASN A 86 -10.82 -1.66 -21.75
CA ASN A 86 -12.17 -1.27 -21.35
C ASN A 86 -12.48 -1.53 -19.86
N ASN A 87 -11.56 -1.20 -18.96
CA ASN A 87 -11.64 -1.44 -17.51
C ASN A 87 -11.65 -2.91 -17.07
N TYR A 88 -11.35 -3.83 -17.98
CA TYR A 88 -11.13 -5.24 -17.66
C TYR A 88 -9.64 -5.56 -17.71
N HIS A 89 -9.18 -6.42 -16.82
CA HIS A 89 -7.84 -6.96 -16.82
C HIS A 89 -7.85 -8.38 -17.36
N TYR A 90 -7.02 -8.64 -18.35
CA TYR A 90 -6.93 -9.95 -18.99
C TYR A 90 -5.54 -10.52 -18.88
N HIS A 91 -5.47 -11.78 -18.56
CA HIS A 91 -4.30 -12.60 -18.81
C HIS A 91 -4.47 -13.23 -20.18
N VAL A 92 -3.59 -12.93 -21.14
CA VAL A 92 -3.73 -13.32 -22.55
C VAL A 92 -2.65 -14.29 -22.94
N ARG A 93 -3.07 -15.35 -23.65
CA ARG A 93 -2.21 -16.39 -24.22
C ARG A 93 -2.49 -16.55 -25.69
N TYR A 94 -1.45 -16.73 -26.52
CA TYR A 94 -1.57 -17.01 -27.94
C TYR A 94 -1.20 -18.45 -28.26
N SER A 95 -2.02 -19.13 -29.05
CA SER A 95 -1.77 -20.44 -29.64
C SER A 95 -1.45 -20.26 -31.10
N GLU A 96 -0.16 -20.39 -31.49
CA GLU A 96 0.27 -20.26 -32.88
C GLU A 96 -0.38 -21.33 -33.79
N ASN A 97 -0.52 -22.57 -33.29
CA ASN A 97 -1.09 -23.67 -34.08
C ASN A 97 -2.57 -23.46 -34.45
N GLU A 98 -3.28 -22.73 -33.61
CA GLU A 98 -4.72 -22.49 -33.75
C GLU A 98 -5.01 -21.07 -34.22
N HIS A 99 -3.98 -20.22 -34.36
CA HIS A 99 -4.12 -18.78 -34.63
C HIS A 99 -5.14 -18.11 -33.69
N CYS A 100 -5.13 -18.53 -32.42
CA CYS A 100 -6.14 -18.13 -31.43
C CYS A 100 -5.53 -17.44 -30.22
N LEU A 101 -6.12 -16.31 -29.84
CA LEU A 101 -5.85 -15.62 -28.58
C LEU A 101 -6.90 -16.04 -27.55
N TYR A 102 -6.46 -16.41 -26.37
CA TYR A 102 -7.28 -16.72 -25.20
C TYR A 102 -7.15 -15.63 -24.18
N PHE A 103 -8.28 -15.07 -23.76
CA PHE A 103 -8.38 -13.99 -22.76
C PHE A 103 -9.02 -14.53 -21.49
N PHE A 104 -8.27 -14.55 -20.41
CA PHE A 104 -8.77 -14.93 -19.09
C PHE A 104 -9.02 -13.65 -18.31
N ASP A 105 -10.28 -13.40 -17.95
CA ASP A 105 -10.63 -12.24 -17.13
C ASP A 105 -10.08 -12.42 -15.71
N ILE A 106 -9.16 -11.55 -15.34
CA ILE A 106 -8.53 -11.50 -14.02
C ILE A 106 -8.91 -10.23 -13.25
N THR A 107 -9.91 -9.49 -13.70
CA THR A 107 -10.32 -8.20 -13.13
C THR A 107 -10.63 -8.30 -11.64
N GLU A 108 -11.44 -9.29 -11.25
CA GLU A 108 -11.76 -9.52 -9.84
C GLU A 108 -10.51 -9.89 -9.01
N SER A 109 -9.61 -10.66 -9.58
CA SER A 109 -8.35 -11.06 -8.93
C SER A 109 -7.42 -9.86 -8.73
N VAL A 110 -7.26 -9.00 -9.75
CA VAL A 110 -6.47 -7.76 -9.66
C VAL A 110 -7.07 -6.84 -8.62
N HIS A 111 -8.38 -6.59 -8.69
CA HIS A 111 -9.06 -5.72 -7.71
C HIS A 111 -8.97 -6.26 -6.28
N THR A 112 -9.12 -7.57 -6.09
CA THR A 112 -8.97 -8.20 -4.78
C THR A 112 -7.55 -8.04 -4.25
N ASN A 113 -6.54 -8.19 -5.11
CA ASN A 113 -5.15 -8.00 -4.75
C ASN A 113 -4.84 -6.53 -4.39
N GLU A 114 -5.39 -5.58 -5.14
CA GLU A 114 -5.28 -4.15 -4.81
C GLU A 114 -5.90 -3.83 -3.44
N LEU A 115 -7.12 -4.31 -3.19
CA LEU A 115 -7.77 -4.14 -1.89
C LEU A 115 -6.97 -4.78 -0.75
N TYR A 116 -6.36 -5.94 -1.00
CA TYR A 116 -5.51 -6.61 -0.03
C TYR A 116 -4.25 -5.78 0.26
N GLU A 117 -3.54 -5.30 -0.76
CA GLU A 117 -2.36 -4.44 -0.60
C GLU A 117 -2.71 -3.14 0.16
N ASP A 118 -3.79 -2.47 -0.23
CA ASP A 118 -4.30 -1.27 0.42
C ASP A 118 -4.68 -1.48 1.89
N SER A 119 -5.15 -2.68 2.23
CA SER A 119 -5.60 -3.02 3.59
C SER A 119 -4.47 -3.45 4.53
N LYS A 120 -3.24 -3.67 4.05
CA LYS A 120 -2.12 -4.10 4.89
C LYS A 120 -1.94 -3.19 6.10
N PRO A 121 -1.73 -3.77 7.29
CA PRO A 121 -1.67 -3.00 8.53
C PRO A 121 -0.40 -2.16 8.62
N ILE A 122 -0.53 -0.99 9.21
CA ILE A 122 0.55 -0.05 9.51
C ILE A 122 0.42 0.38 10.97
N ILE A 123 1.54 0.44 11.68
CA ILE A 123 1.61 1.02 13.02
C ILE A 123 2.50 2.26 12.98
N ALA A 124 2.01 3.33 13.59
CA ALA A 124 2.77 4.56 13.76
C ALA A 124 2.86 4.94 15.25
N THR A 125 4.06 5.27 15.72
CA THR A 125 4.31 5.82 17.03
C THR A 125 4.61 7.32 16.91
N LEU A 126 3.81 8.15 17.59
CA LEU A 126 3.93 9.59 17.55
C LEU A 126 4.50 10.08 18.89
N PHE A 127 5.41 11.03 18.83
CA PHE A 127 6.08 11.58 19.99
C PHE A 127 6.17 13.12 19.92
N LEU A 128 5.75 13.81 20.99
CA LEU A 128 5.88 15.26 21.14
C LEU A 128 7.30 15.59 21.64
N ASP A 129 8.18 16.07 20.77
CA ASP A 129 9.62 16.17 21.03
C ASP A 129 9.99 17.02 22.25
N ASN A 130 9.27 18.11 22.48
CA ASN A 130 9.59 19.12 23.48
C ASN A 130 8.46 19.39 24.50
N TYR A 131 7.55 18.40 24.64
CA TYR A 131 6.37 18.54 25.53
C TYR A 131 6.77 18.83 26.98
N ASP A 132 7.71 18.07 27.54
CA ASP A 132 8.14 18.27 28.94
C ASP A 132 8.80 19.63 29.15
N GLU A 133 9.63 20.07 28.19
CA GLU A 133 10.31 21.39 28.27
C GLU A 133 9.28 22.53 28.29
N ILE A 134 8.24 22.42 27.46
CA ILE A 134 7.18 23.44 27.43
C ILE A 134 6.34 23.41 28.69
N THR A 135 6.03 22.23 29.23
CA THR A 135 5.09 22.06 30.34
C THR A 135 5.74 22.15 31.73
N GLN A 136 7.07 22.09 31.84
CA GLN A 136 7.80 22.02 33.10
C GLN A 136 7.49 23.19 34.04
N ASN A 137 7.28 24.41 33.51
CA ASN A 137 7.01 25.61 34.30
C ASN A 137 5.56 26.10 34.19
N MET A 138 4.63 25.26 33.72
CA MET A 138 3.23 25.60 33.55
C MET A 138 2.42 25.19 34.80
N ASN A 139 1.42 26.00 35.12
CA ASN A 139 0.40 25.61 36.09
C ASN A 139 -0.55 24.56 35.46
N ASP A 140 -1.37 23.95 36.30
CA ASP A 140 -2.26 22.87 35.86
C ASP A 140 -3.28 23.29 34.77
N THR A 141 -3.74 24.55 34.82
CA THR A 141 -4.66 25.10 33.82
C THR A 141 -3.97 25.20 32.44
N GLN A 142 -2.78 25.78 32.38
CA GLN A 142 -1.99 25.91 31.15
C GLN A 142 -1.61 24.54 30.56
N ARG A 143 -1.25 23.59 31.43
CA ARG A 143 -0.95 22.22 31.01
C ARG A 143 -2.19 21.53 30.43
N SER A 144 -3.36 21.74 31.02
CA SER A 144 -4.63 21.22 30.53
C SER A 144 -5.01 21.82 29.18
N GLU A 145 -4.75 23.12 28.96
CA GLU A 145 -4.99 23.80 27.69
C GLU A 145 -4.13 23.24 26.57
N ILE A 146 -2.82 23.02 26.79
CA ILE A 146 -1.92 22.37 25.82
C ILE A 146 -2.38 20.96 25.51
N ASN A 147 -2.69 20.15 26.51
CA ASN A 147 -3.19 18.79 26.33
C ASN A 147 -4.46 18.77 25.49
N SER A 148 -5.38 19.69 25.75
CA SER A 148 -6.63 19.81 25.00
C SER A 148 -6.37 20.23 23.54
N MET A 149 -5.45 21.16 23.32
CA MET A 149 -5.05 21.60 21.99
C MET A 149 -4.42 20.44 21.20
N VAL A 150 -3.42 19.75 21.76
CA VAL A 150 -2.75 18.60 21.13
C VAL A 150 -3.77 17.50 20.78
N THR A 151 -4.60 17.12 21.76
CA THR A 151 -5.61 16.09 21.54
C THR A 151 -6.58 16.49 20.43
N ARG A 152 -6.99 17.74 20.36
CA ARG A 152 -7.88 18.25 19.30
C ARG A 152 -7.23 18.18 17.91
N VAL A 153 -5.95 18.57 17.80
CA VAL A 153 -5.21 18.53 16.51
C VAL A 153 -5.07 17.10 16.03
N ILE A 154 -4.58 16.20 16.90
CA ILE A 154 -4.39 14.79 16.54
C ILE A 154 -5.73 14.11 16.25
N SER A 155 -6.79 14.36 17.03
CA SER A 155 -8.11 13.78 16.80
C SER A 155 -8.71 14.22 15.47
N ARG A 156 -8.55 15.49 15.08
CA ARG A 156 -9.05 15.99 13.79
C ARG A 156 -8.32 15.30 12.64
N TRP A 157 -7.01 15.28 12.67
CA TRP A 157 -6.19 14.58 11.69
C TRP A 157 -6.57 13.09 11.59
N ALA A 158 -6.70 12.41 12.72
CA ALA A 158 -7.08 11.00 12.75
C ALA A 158 -8.48 10.75 12.17
N GLN A 159 -9.44 11.65 12.42
CA GLN A 159 -10.79 11.58 11.84
C GLN A 159 -10.79 11.83 10.33
N GLU A 160 -9.99 12.78 9.85
CA GLU A 160 -9.87 13.12 8.44
C GLU A 160 -9.38 11.94 7.58
N TYR A 161 -8.37 11.22 8.10
CA TYR A 161 -7.77 10.06 7.42
C TYR A 161 -8.31 8.71 7.91
N ASN A 162 -9.36 8.69 8.74
CA ASN A 162 -9.92 7.46 9.32
C ASN A 162 -8.89 6.58 10.06
N ILE A 163 -8.00 7.21 10.82
CA ILE A 163 -6.94 6.59 11.60
C ILE A 163 -7.44 6.29 13.01
N TYR A 164 -7.26 5.06 13.50
CA TYR A 164 -7.41 4.76 14.91
C TYR A 164 -6.16 5.17 15.67
N PHE A 165 -6.31 5.97 16.75
CA PHE A 165 -5.18 6.33 17.59
C PHE A 165 -5.53 6.22 19.08
N LYS A 166 -4.49 6.03 19.89
CA LYS A 166 -4.61 6.03 21.34
C LYS A 166 -3.43 6.76 21.96
N ARG A 167 -3.71 7.62 22.93
CA ARG A 167 -2.68 8.25 23.77
C ARG A 167 -2.16 7.22 24.75
N TYR A 168 -0.85 7.00 24.75
CA TYR A 168 -0.17 6.06 25.63
C TYR A 168 0.38 6.75 26.88
N ASN A 169 1.07 7.90 26.69
CA ASN A 169 1.63 8.74 27.74
C ASN A 169 1.26 10.22 27.52
N SER A 170 1.81 11.12 28.35
CA SER A 170 1.61 12.56 28.19
C SER A 170 2.06 13.10 26.83
N ASP A 171 3.09 12.51 26.26
CA ASP A 171 3.80 12.93 25.07
C ASP A 171 3.80 11.87 23.93
N GLN A 172 3.22 10.68 24.15
CA GLN A 172 3.22 9.59 23.20
C GLN A 172 1.83 9.13 22.78
N PHE A 173 1.70 8.80 21.49
CA PHE A 173 0.50 8.21 20.91
C PHE A 173 0.90 7.06 20.00
N VAL A 174 0.01 6.08 19.89
CA VAL A 174 0.10 5.00 18.91
C VAL A 174 -1.08 5.14 17.97
N ALA A 175 -0.82 5.04 16.67
CA ALA A 175 -1.82 5.05 15.64
C ALA A 175 -1.77 3.74 14.85
N TYR A 176 -2.96 3.27 14.46
CA TYR A 176 -3.15 2.13 13.57
C TYR A 176 -3.88 2.61 12.31
N LEU A 177 -3.32 2.31 11.17
CA LEU A 177 -3.82 2.68 9.85
C LEU A 177 -3.51 1.56 8.83
N ASN A 178 -3.80 1.77 7.58
CA ASN A 178 -3.48 0.83 6.51
C ASN A 178 -2.58 1.45 5.45
N GLN A 179 -2.14 0.64 4.48
CA GLN A 179 -1.20 1.06 3.45
C GLN A 179 -1.75 2.19 2.58
N LYS A 180 -3.04 2.16 2.24
CA LYS A 180 -3.71 3.23 1.48
C LYS A 180 -3.63 4.57 2.20
N ILE A 181 -3.99 4.59 3.48
CA ILE A 181 -3.92 5.80 4.31
C ILE A 181 -2.48 6.30 4.42
N LEU A 182 -1.50 5.38 4.56
CA LEU A 182 -0.09 5.76 4.60
C LEU A 182 0.32 6.47 3.31
N ALA A 183 -0.08 5.99 2.14
CA ALA A 183 0.19 6.64 0.85
C ALA A 183 -0.41 8.06 0.80
N GLU A 184 -1.66 8.24 1.24
CA GLU A 184 -2.30 9.56 1.33
C GLU A 184 -1.54 10.52 2.26
N LEU A 185 -1.00 10.01 3.38
CA LEU A 185 -0.18 10.80 4.31
C LEU A 185 1.18 11.16 3.71
N GLU A 186 1.80 10.28 2.94
CA GLU A 186 3.04 10.55 2.20
C GLU A 186 2.81 11.64 1.14
N ASP A 187 1.73 11.58 0.38
CA ASP A 187 1.37 12.58 -0.63
C ASP A 187 1.13 13.98 -0.01
N SER A 188 0.51 14.04 1.18
CA SER A 188 0.35 15.29 1.95
C SER A 188 1.62 15.72 2.68
N ASN A 189 2.74 14.99 2.56
CA ASN A 189 3.96 15.21 3.32
C ASN A 189 3.73 15.32 4.84
N PHE A 190 2.79 14.53 5.37
CA PHE A 190 2.44 14.50 6.78
C PHE A 190 2.13 15.90 7.34
N GLU A 191 1.11 16.57 6.81
CA GLU A 191 0.68 17.92 7.22
C GLU A 191 0.49 18.11 8.73
N ILE A 192 0.21 17.03 9.47
CA ILE A 192 0.06 17.05 10.92
C ILE A 192 1.25 17.70 11.62
N LEU A 193 2.48 17.57 11.08
CA LEU A 193 3.67 18.20 11.63
C LEU A 193 3.55 19.71 11.60
N SER A 194 3.13 20.29 10.47
CA SER A 194 2.94 21.74 10.32
C SER A 194 1.72 22.23 11.09
N GLN A 195 0.62 21.50 11.06
CA GLN A 195 -0.60 21.83 11.78
C GLN A 195 -0.36 21.95 13.30
N LEU A 196 0.41 21.03 13.87
CA LEU A 196 0.71 21.08 15.31
C LEU A 196 1.61 22.28 15.65
N ARG A 197 2.64 22.55 14.83
CA ARG A 197 3.50 23.73 15.00
C ARG A 197 2.72 25.04 14.97
N GLU A 198 1.86 25.22 13.96
CA GLU A 198 1.05 26.41 13.78
C GLU A 198 0.08 26.63 14.95
N LYS A 199 -0.59 25.58 15.41
CA LYS A 199 -1.54 25.67 16.54
C LYS A 199 -0.86 25.91 17.87
N SER A 200 0.44 25.63 17.97
CA SER A 200 1.22 25.89 19.19
C SER A 200 1.92 27.27 19.19
N VAL A 201 1.72 28.10 18.16
CA VAL A 201 2.18 29.49 18.13
C VAL A 201 1.50 30.25 19.29
N GLY A 202 2.31 30.92 20.15
CA GLY A 202 1.84 31.63 21.32
C GLY A 202 2.21 30.97 22.65
N TYR A 203 2.66 29.74 22.65
CA TYR A 203 3.35 29.11 23.76
C TYR A 203 4.86 29.48 23.75
N ARG A 204 5.55 29.22 24.86
CA ARG A 204 6.97 29.58 25.07
C ARG A 204 7.90 29.04 23.96
N ALA A 205 7.55 27.91 23.36
CA ALA A 205 8.19 27.33 22.18
C ALA A 205 7.11 26.61 21.35
N GLN A 206 7.34 26.47 20.06
CA GLN A 206 6.47 25.68 19.19
C GLN A 206 6.58 24.19 19.53
N LEU A 207 5.44 23.52 19.68
CA LEU A 207 5.40 22.08 19.87
C LEU A 207 5.78 21.40 18.57
N THR A 208 6.68 20.42 18.64
CA THR A 208 7.09 19.60 17.49
C THR A 208 6.73 18.14 17.69
N LEU A 209 6.51 17.44 16.59
CA LEU A 209 6.06 16.07 16.55
C LEU A 209 7.02 15.23 15.74
N SER A 210 7.46 14.12 16.30
CA SER A 210 8.17 13.06 15.56
C SER A 210 7.29 11.84 15.42
N ILE A 211 7.34 11.19 14.26
CA ILE A 211 6.54 10.01 13.96
C ILE A 211 7.47 8.92 13.43
N GLY A 212 7.41 7.73 14.04
CA GLY A 212 7.97 6.51 13.47
C GLY A 212 6.86 5.65 12.90
N VAL A 213 7.04 5.12 11.71
CA VAL A 213 6.07 4.27 11.02
C VAL A 213 6.71 2.94 10.68
N GLY A 214 6.04 1.84 11.00
CA GLY A 214 6.41 0.48 10.63
C GLY A 214 5.51 -0.05 9.51
N GLU A 215 6.12 -0.58 8.45
CA GLU A 215 5.43 -1.13 7.28
C GLU A 215 6.07 -2.44 6.77
N GLY A 216 5.40 -3.13 5.84
CA GLY A 216 5.97 -4.23 5.06
C GLY A 216 5.92 -5.60 5.72
N THR A 217 5.08 -5.78 6.73
CA THR A 217 4.75 -7.06 7.37
C THR A 217 3.31 -7.03 7.89
N GLU A 218 2.69 -8.19 8.05
CA GLU A 218 1.39 -8.34 8.69
C GLU A 218 1.51 -8.65 10.20
N ASN A 219 2.72 -8.92 10.68
CA ASN A 219 2.97 -9.18 12.08
C ASN A 219 2.95 -7.85 12.87
N LEU A 220 1.97 -7.69 13.74
CA LEU A 220 1.78 -6.45 14.52
C LEU A 220 2.93 -6.17 15.50
N ILE A 221 3.63 -7.20 15.99
CA ILE A 221 4.80 -7.04 16.87
C ILE A 221 5.94 -6.41 16.08
N ASP A 222 6.25 -6.98 14.90
CA ASP A 222 7.31 -6.47 14.03
C ASP A 222 6.99 -5.03 13.55
N LEU A 223 5.72 -4.73 13.25
CA LEU A 223 5.29 -3.37 12.91
C LEU A 223 5.50 -2.40 14.07
N GLY A 224 5.22 -2.82 15.30
CA GLY A 224 5.48 -2.05 16.51
C GLY A 224 6.97 -1.74 16.67
N ASP A 225 7.83 -2.75 16.54
CA ASP A 225 9.29 -2.60 16.65
C ASP A 225 9.86 -1.72 15.53
N LEU A 226 9.36 -1.87 14.30
CA LEU A 226 9.73 -1.03 13.17
C LEU A 226 9.31 0.43 13.39
N SER A 227 8.10 0.66 13.91
CA SER A 227 7.61 2.02 14.19
C SER A 227 8.44 2.70 15.28
N GLN A 228 8.79 1.97 16.35
CA GLN A 228 9.66 2.49 17.41
C GLN A 228 11.06 2.79 16.86
N SER A 229 11.64 1.88 16.11
CA SER A 229 12.94 2.08 15.45
C SER A 229 12.93 3.28 14.47
N GLY A 230 11.82 3.46 13.73
CA GLY A 230 11.60 4.64 12.89
C GLY A 230 11.57 5.92 13.71
N LEU A 231 10.85 5.92 14.83
CA LEU A 231 10.80 7.07 15.75
C LEU A 231 12.19 7.43 16.29
N ASP A 232 12.98 6.44 16.69
CA ASP A 232 14.34 6.67 17.17
C ASP A 232 15.24 7.32 16.09
N LEU A 233 15.05 6.91 14.83
CA LEU A 233 15.73 7.52 13.69
C LEU A 233 15.29 8.99 13.46
N ALA A 234 13.99 9.26 13.53
CA ALA A 234 13.46 10.63 13.42
C ALA A 234 14.01 11.53 14.54
N LEU A 235 13.98 11.05 15.77
CA LEU A 235 14.54 11.75 16.93
C LEU A 235 16.06 11.93 16.82
N GLY A 236 16.79 10.89 16.38
CA GLY A 236 18.24 10.95 16.16
C GLY A 236 18.68 12.00 15.14
N ARG A 237 17.82 12.38 14.21
CA ARG A 237 18.03 13.43 13.21
C ARG A 237 17.62 14.83 13.67
N GLY A 238 17.08 14.96 14.87
CA GLY A 238 16.71 16.25 15.46
C GLY A 238 15.21 16.42 15.69
N GLY A 239 14.40 15.41 15.42
CA GLY A 239 12.95 15.44 15.60
C GLY A 239 12.21 16.25 14.53
N ASP A 240 10.90 16.49 14.77
CA ASP A 240 10.03 17.26 13.88
C ASP A 240 9.94 16.69 12.47
N GLN A 241 9.87 15.36 12.37
CA GLN A 241 9.85 14.63 11.13
C GLN A 241 9.25 13.24 11.30
N VAL A 242 8.94 12.63 10.16
CA VAL A 242 8.49 11.24 10.06
C VAL A 242 9.61 10.37 9.54
N ALA A 243 9.78 9.17 10.07
CA ALA A 243 10.61 8.12 9.51
C ALA A 243 9.78 6.85 9.32
N ILE A 244 9.65 6.40 8.10
CA ILE A 244 8.96 5.16 7.72
C ILE A 244 10.01 4.09 7.50
N LYS A 245 9.91 2.99 8.24
CA LYS A 245 10.85 1.88 8.18
C LYS A 245 10.14 0.59 7.80
N ASN A 246 10.72 -0.16 6.86
CA ASN A 246 10.21 -1.46 6.45
C ASN A 246 11.10 -2.62 6.92
N MET A 247 10.61 -3.86 6.74
CA MET A 247 11.33 -5.10 7.10
C MET A 247 12.69 -5.25 6.39
N ASN A 248 12.84 -4.68 5.19
CA ASN A 248 14.09 -4.75 4.44
C ASN A 248 15.16 -3.76 4.94
N GLY A 249 14.84 -2.96 5.96
CA GLY A 249 15.72 -1.96 6.53
C GLY A 249 15.75 -0.63 5.76
N ASN A 250 14.94 -0.47 4.70
CA ASN A 250 14.81 0.80 4.01
C ASN A 250 14.08 1.81 4.89
N VAL A 251 14.53 3.07 4.83
CA VAL A 251 13.94 4.16 5.60
C VAL A 251 13.67 5.36 4.71
N ARG A 252 12.44 5.88 4.76
CA ARG A 252 12.02 7.12 4.11
C ARG A 252 11.77 8.18 5.17
N PHE A 253 12.07 9.45 4.85
CA PHE A 253 11.92 10.56 5.79
C PHE A 253 11.07 11.68 5.18
N TYR A 254 10.17 12.26 5.99
CA TYR A 254 9.30 13.38 5.64
C TYR A 254 9.41 14.48 6.71
N GLY A 255 9.34 15.75 6.31
CA GLY A 255 9.49 16.88 7.24
C GLY A 255 10.95 17.28 7.50
N GLY A 256 11.22 17.87 8.67
CA GLY A 256 12.59 18.24 9.05
C GLY A 256 13.03 19.64 8.59
N LYS A 257 12.19 20.67 8.81
CA LYS A 257 12.51 22.08 8.46
C LYS A 257 13.23 22.87 9.57
N THR A 258 13.51 22.26 10.72
CA THR A 258 14.14 22.95 11.86
C THR A 258 15.65 22.75 11.91
N ASP A 259 16.37 23.81 12.23
CA ASP A 259 17.83 23.92 12.25
C ASP A 259 18.50 22.79 13.07
N PRO A 260 19.38 21.96 12.47
CA PRO A 260 19.83 20.69 13.06
C PRO A 260 20.78 20.84 14.25
N MET A 261 21.37 22.02 14.47
CA MET A 261 22.51 22.16 15.39
C MET A 261 22.12 22.22 16.85
N GLU A 262 20.99 22.82 17.21
CA GLU A 262 20.61 23.03 18.63
C GLU A 262 19.86 21.80 19.21
N LYS A 263 19.11 21.09 18.40
CA LYS A 263 18.33 19.91 18.81
C LYS A 263 19.13 18.61 18.91
N ARG A 264 20.22 18.45 18.15
CA ARG A 264 21.04 17.21 18.13
C ARG A 264 21.58 16.79 19.51
N THR A 265 21.92 17.74 20.36
CA THR A 265 22.52 17.45 21.67
C THR A 265 21.47 16.97 22.67
N ARG A 266 20.25 17.52 22.62
CA ARG A 266 19.15 17.19 23.54
C ARG A 266 18.49 15.85 23.19
N VAL A 267 18.29 15.58 21.90
CA VAL A 267 17.71 14.32 21.43
C VAL A 267 18.66 13.15 21.67
N ARG A 268 19.98 13.31 21.45
CA ARG A 268 20.97 12.29 21.82
C ARG A 268 20.94 11.96 23.31
N ALA A 269 20.83 12.97 24.16
CA ALA A 269 20.74 12.78 25.61
C ALA A 269 19.48 11.99 26.00
N ARG A 270 18.35 12.21 25.32
CA ARG A 270 17.09 11.51 25.56
C ARG A 270 17.10 10.06 25.05
N VAL A 271 17.61 9.82 23.84
CA VAL A 271 17.77 8.46 23.29
C VAL A 271 18.70 7.63 24.19
N ILE A 272 19.79 8.22 24.66
CA ILE A 272 20.70 7.59 25.62
C ILE A 272 20.01 7.36 26.97
N SER A 273 19.21 8.32 27.45
CA SER A 273 18.47 8.17 28.70
C SER A 273 17.39 7.09 28.63
N HIS A 274 16.67 6.94 27.50
CA HIS A 274 15.71 5.86 27.27
C HIS A 274 16.40 4.49 27.17
N ALA A 275 17.46 4.39 26.38
CA ALA A 275 18.24 3.17 26.24
C ALA A 275 18.87 2.74 27.59
N LEU A 276 19.30 3.69 28.41
CA LEU A 276 19.80 3.41 29.76
C LEU A 276 18.69 2.96 30.72
N LYS A 277 17.47 3.48 30.56
CA LYS A 277 16.33 3.10 31.40
C LYS A 277 15.88 1.65 31.18
N ASP A 278 16.06 1.15 29.96
CA ASP A 278 15.74 -0.24 29.60
C ASP A 278 16.85 -1.24 30.03
N ILE A 279 18.08 -0.74 30.26
CA ILE A 279 19.25 -1.56 30.61
C ILE A 279 19.51 -1.56 32.13
N LEU A 280 19.08 -0.50 32.85
CA LEU A 280 19.38 -0.30 34.26
C LEU A 280 18.31 -0.92 35.17
N THR A 281 18.76 -1.68 36.16
CA THR A 281 17.93 -2.21 37.24
C THR A 281 18.07 -1.33 38.50
N GLU A 282 17.08 -1.42 39.40
CA GLU A 282 17.08 -0.69 40.66
C GLU A 282 18.32 -1.04 41.48
N GLY A 283 19.20 -0.06 41.72
CA GLY A 283 20.47 -0.21 42.41
C GLY A 283 21.73 -0.09 41.56
N ASP A 284 21.61 -0.01 40.24
CA ASP A 284 22.76 0.17 39.35
C ASP A 284 23.35 1.60 39.47
N LYS A 285 24.67 1.67 39.51
CA LYS A 285 25.40 2.96 39.54
C LYS A 285 25.95 3.27 38.15
N VAL A 286 25.51 4.37 37.53
CA VAL A 286 25.95 4.81 36.21
C VAL A 286 26.85 6.05 36.34
N ILE A 287 28.00 6.00 35.67
CA ILE A 287 28.89 7.15 35.54
C ILE A 287 28.83 7.62 34.08
N ILE A 288 28.32 8.85 33.88
CA ILE A 288 28.29 9.48 32.55
C ILE A 288 29.45 10.48 32.50
N MET A 289 30.43 10.23 31.63
CA MET A 289 31.56 11.11 31.38
C MET A 289 31.35 11.91 30.10
N GLY A 290 31.36 13.24 30.19
CA GLY A 290 31.26 14.17 29.04
C GLY A 290 32.27 15.32 29.19
N HIS A 291 32.49 16.06 28.12
CA HIS A 291 33.43 17.20 28.09
C HIS A 291 33.07 18.38 28.99
N LYS A 292 31.89 18.40 29.61
CA LYS A 292 31.50 19.30 30.68
C LYS A 292 30.84 18.46 31.76
N LEU A 293 31.47 18.41 32.95
CA LEU A 293 30.94 17.75 34.13
C LEU A 293 29.64 18.43 34.57
N SER A 294 28.54 17.72 34.44
CA SER A 294 27.27 18.01 35.10
C SER A 294 26.91 16.76 35.93
N LEU A 295 26.95 16.90 37.25
CA LEU A 295 26.45 15.87 38.15
C LEU A 295 24.92 15.92 38.15
N ILE A 296 24.30 14.88 37.65
CA ILE A 296 22.86 14.64 37.81
C ILE A 296 22.71 13.64 38.96
N HIS A 297 22.15 14.07 40.05
CA HIS A 297 21.61 13.18 41.09
C HIS A 297 20.24 12.66 40.60
N ILE A 298 20.14 11.36 40.46
CA ILE A 298 18.86 10.63 40.24
C ILE A 298 18.37 10.19 41.61
#